data_1377c2d6dab2697d632e5d215517d2a3
#
_entry.id   1377c2d6dab2697d632e5d215517d2a3
#
_cell.length_a   1.000
_cell.length_b   1.000
_cell.length_c   1.000
_cell.angle_alpha   90.00
_cell.angle_beta   90.00
_cell.angle_gamma   90.00
#
_symmetry.space_group_name_H-M   'P 1'
#
loop_
_entity.id
_entity.type
_entity.pdbx_description
1 polymer ?
#
loop_
_entity_poly.entity_id
_entity_poly.type
_entity_poly.pdbx_seq_one_letter_code
_entity_poly.pdbx_strand_id
1 'polypeptide(L)'
;MCESGFFFLVQSMPLRDKFGRQITDLRISVTDRCNFRCVYCRSADPENYREHDEILSWPELERLARIFAGLGIQKMRITGGEPLVRDGVESFLQKLQELHVADISMTTNGHLLAGRIPSLLAAGLHRINISLDSLDPIKFEKITRTRSYDSVMRGIDVAQASALAPAKINAVLVRGFNEDEVEAFAAFARDRGLIMRFIEFMPLDADRHWSRDLIVPADEVYRRIHAQWPLVQIPHAASETARKYRFADGAPGEIGLIAPVTQPFCGHCARIRLTADGKLRTCLFSKDDHDLRGMLRSAASDSEIEDRIRALVDRKEKGHHINEPGFVPPSRTMVFIGG
;
A
#
# COMPACT_ATOMS: atom_id res chain seq x y z
N MET A 1 -24.65 -9.16 -44.57
CA MET A 1 -24.61 -10.11 -43.43
C MET A 1 -23.38 -9.72 -42.61
N CYS A 2 -23.59 -8.95 -41.53
CA CYS A 2 -22.56 -8.59 -40.59
C CYS A 2 -22.54 -9.63 -39.47
N GLU A 3 -21.48 -10.43 -39.43
CA GLU A 3 -21.24 -11.32 -38.29
C GLU A 3 -20.76 -10.47 -37.10
N SER A 4 -21.66 -10.24 -36.16
CA SER A 4 -21.35 -9.70 -34.83
C SER A 4 -20.63 -10.79 -34.04
N GLY A 5 -19.30 -10.74 -34.02
CA GLY A 5 -18.46 -11.56 -33.13
C GLY A 5 -18.80 -11.28 -31.68
N PHE A 6 -19.62 -12.11 -31.07
CA PHE A 6 -19.76 -12.17 -29.61
C PHE A 6 -18.47 -12.71 -29.03
N PHE A 7 -17.60 -11.80 -28.55
CA PHE A 7 -16.55 -12.18 -27.64
C PHE A 7 -17.21 -12.67 -26.34
N PHE A 8 -17.34 -13.97 -26.20
CA PHE A 8 -17.60 -14.60 -24.91
C PHE A 8 -16.38 -14.30 -24.03
N LEU A 9 -16.49 -13.32 -23.15
CA LEU A 9 -15.62 -13.22 -21.98
C LEU A 9 -15.84 -14.52 -21.19
N VAL A 10 -14.92 -15.47 -21.34
CA VAL A 10 -14.81 -16.58 -20.41
C VAL A 10 -14.52 -15.93 -19.05
N GLN A 11 -15.56 -15.81 -18.23
CA GLN A 11 -15.40 -15.37 -16.86
C GLN A 11 -14.50 -16.40 -16.16
N SER A 12 -13.22 -16.10 -16.09
CA SER A 12 -12.29 -16.93 -15.33
C SER A 12 -12.79 -17.00 -13.89
N MET A 13 -12.75 -18.18 -13.29
CA MET A 13 -13.14 -18.34 -11.89
C MET A 13 -12.35 -17.37 -11.02
N PRO A 14 -13.02 -16.62 -10.11
CA PRO A 14 -12.36 -15.64 -9.28
C PRO A 14 -11.23 -16.27 -8.46
N LEU A 15 -10.14 -15.55 -8.31
CA LEU A 15 -8.97 -16.01 -7.57
C LEU A 15 -9.33 -16.18 -6.09
N ARG A 16 -9.27 -17.41 -5.59
CA ARG A 16 -9.58 -17.77 -4.20
C ARG A 16 -8.45 -18.57 -3.58
N ASP A 17 -8.24 -18.39 -2.29
CA ASP A 17 -7.32 -19.23 -1.53
C ASP A 17 -8.05 -20.42 -0.88
N LYS A 18 -7.28 -21.35 -0.31
CA LYS A 18 -7.81 -22.55 0.38
C LYS A 18 -8.72 -22.27 1.58
N PHE A 19 -8.76 -21.01 2.08
CA PHE A 19 -9.65 -20.58 3.16
C PHE A 19 -10.93 -19.92 2.64
N GLY A 20 -11.15 -19.91 1.31
CA GLY A 20 -12.30 -19.30 0.66
C GLY A 20 -12.24 -17.78 0.53
N ARG A 21 -11.12 -17.14 0.90
CA ARG A 21 -10.95 -15.69 0.73
C ARG A 21 -10.79 -15.36 -0.74
N GLN A 22 -11.62 -14.45 -1.23
CA GLN A 22 -11.49 -13.94 -2.60
C GLN A 22 -10.37 -12.90 -2.65
N ILE A 23 -9.43 -13.09 -3.56
CA ILE A 23 -8.29 -12.19 -3.76
C ILE A 23 -8.66 -11.20 -4.85
N THR A 24 -8.84 -9.94 -4.46
CA THR A 24 -9.28 -8.85 -5.34
C THR A 24 -8.32 -7.67 -5.38
N ASP A 25 -7.35 -7.63 -4.47
CA ASP A 25 -6.45 -6.49 -4.28
C ASP A 25 -5.00 -6.90 -4.59
N LEU A 26 -4.41 -6.27 -5.61
CA LEU A 26 -2.97 -6.40 -5.92
C LEU A 26 -2.23 -5.11 -5.56
N ARG A 27 -1.15 -5.24 -4.80
CA ARG A 27 -0.17 -4.18 -4.65
C ARG A 27 1.00 -4.43 -5.58
N ILE A 28 1.36 -3.45 -6.38
CA ILE A 28 2.44 -3.53 -7.36
C ILE A 28 3.54 -2.56 -6.94
N SER A 29 4.69 -3.12 -6.55
CA SER A 29 5.89 -2.32 -6.37
C SER A 29 6.54 -2.12 -7.73
N VAL A 30 6.64 -0.87 -8.17
CA VAL A 30 7.23 -0.54 -9.47
C VAL A 30 8.73 -0.26 -9.39
N THR A 31 9.27 -0.04 -8.20
CA THR A 31 10.69 0.25 -7.97
C THR A 31 11.07 -0.05 -6.52
N ASP A 32 12.31 -0.40 -6.28
CA ASP A 32 12.91 -0.47 -4.95
C ASP A 32 13.59 0.85 -4.53
N ARG A 33 13.72 1.82 -5.46
CA ARG A 33 14.33 3.12 -5.21
C ARG A 33 13.37 4.04 -4.48
N CYS A 34 13.90 4.79 -3.51
CA CYS A 34 13.15 5.80 -2.77
C CYS A 34 14.07 7.01 -2.50
N ASN A 35 13.52 8.20 -2.62
CA ASN A 35 14.20 9.45 -2.26
C ASN A 35 14.16 9.76 -0.76
N PHE A 36 13.47 8.92 0.07
CA PHE A 36 13.46 8.97 1.53
C PHE A 36 14.18 7.75 2.12
N ARG A 37 14.59 7.86 3.40
CA ARG A 37 15.21 6.79 4.19
C ARG A 37 14.58 6.69 5.57
N CYS A 38 13.27 6.51 5.61
CA CYS A 38 12.51 6.44 6.86
C CYS A 38 13.05 5.34 7.78
N VAL A 39 13.24 5.67 9.07
CA VAL A 39 13.87 4.82 10.08
C VAL A 39 13.20 3.45 10.26
N TYR A 40 11.89 3.37 10.01
CA TYR A 40 11.12 2.13 10.10
C TYR A 40 11.07 1.33 8.77
N CYS A 41 11.71 1.81 7.70
CA CYS A 41 11.64 1.22 6.37
C CYS A 41 13.01 0.86 5.81
N ARG A 42 13.99 1.77 5.91
CA ARG A 42 15.31 1.65 5.31
C ARG A 42 16.41 1.95 6.31
N SER A 43 17.55 1.25 6.16
CA SER A 43 18.75 1.58 6.92
C SER A 43 19.27 2.99 6.60
N ALA A 44 20.01 3.56 7.54
CA ALA A 44 20.80 4.77 7.31
C ALA A 44 21.91 4.54 6.29
N ASP A 45 22.49 3.34 6.31
CA ASP A 45 23.57 2.96 5.41
C ASP A 45 23.09 2.85 3.96
N PRO A 46 23.96 3.12 2.97
CA PRO A 46 23.62 2.90 1.57
C PRO A 46 23.22 1.44 1.33
N GLU A 47 21.99 1.23 0.92
CA GLU A 47 21.55 -0.09 0.47
C GLU A 47 21.95 -0.28 -0.99
N ASN A 48 22.33 -1.50 -1.34
CA ASN A 48 22.49 -1.88 -2.72
C ASN A 48 21.09 -2.04 -3.34
N TYR A 49 20.71 -1.06 -4.16
CA TYR A 49 19.55 -1.22 -5.04
C TYR A 49 19.79 -2.37 -6.01
N ARG A 50 18.72 -2.99 -6.47
CA ARG A 50 18.81 -3.98 -7.53
C ARG A 50 19.28 -3.32 -8.82
N GLU A 51 20.01 -4.09 -9.61
CA GLU A 51 20.40 -3.68 -10.96
C GLU A 51 19.13 -3.47 -11.82
N HIS A 52 19.24 -2.62 -12.82
CA HIS A 52 18.09 -2.24 -13.65
C HIS A 52 17.44 -3.46 -14.33
N ASP A 53 18.22 -4.44 -14.74
CA ASP A 53 17.76 -5.69 -15.35
C ASP A 53 17.14 -6.68 -14.37
N GLU A 54 17.35 -6.48 -13.07
CA GLU A 54 16.68 -7.26 -12.02
C GLU A 54 15.25 -6.75 -11.73
N ILE A 55 14.93 -5.52 -12.12
CA ILE A 55 13.61 -4.91 -11.94
C ILE A 55 12.74 -5.23 -13.17
N LEU A 56 11.45 -5.47 -12.95
CA LEU A 56 10.49 -5.64 -14.04
C LEU A 56 10.43 -4.38 -14.92
N SER A 57 10.55 -4.55 -16.22
CA SER A 57 10.29 -3.51 -17.21
C SER A 57 8.80 -3.15 -17.25
N TRP A 58 8.44 -1.99 -17.83
CA TRP A 58 7.04 -1.62 -17.97
C TRP A 58 6.22 -2.65 -18.77
N PRO A 59 6.70 -3.19 -19.92
CA PRO A 59 5.97 -4.25 -20.61
C PRO A 59 5.77 -5.52 -19.79
N GLU A 60 6.74 -5.92 -18.95
CA GLU A 60 6.59 -7.05 -18.05
C GLU A 60 5.52 -6.79 -16.97
N LEU A 61 5.50 -5.57 -16.40
CA LEU A 61 4.47 -5.15 -15.45
C LEU A 61 3.08 -5.10 -16.09
N GLU A 62 2.96 -4.56 -17.30
CA GLU A 62 1.71 -4.51 -18.07
C GLU A 62 1.17 -5.91 -18.35
N ARG A 63 2.05 -6.85 -18.77
CA ARG A 63 1.68 -8.24 -19.01
C ARG A 63 1.13 -8.90 -17.76
N LEU A 64 1.82 -8.75 -16.62
CA LEU A 64 1.35 -9.29 -15.34
C LEU A 64 0.06 -8.63 -14.87
N ALA A 65 -0.06 -7.31 -14.99
CA ALA A 65 -1.29 -6.59 -14.62
C ALA A 65 -2.50 -7.10 -15.40
N ARG A 66 -2.35 -7.34 -16.71
CA ARG A 66 -3.39 -7.92 -17.57
C ARG A 66 -3.78 -9.33 -17.10
N ILE A 67 -2.80 -10.19 -16.80
CA ILE A 67 -3.06 -11.53 -16.26
C ILE A 67 -3.82 -11.45 -14.94
N PHE A 68 -3.38 -10.60 -14.00
CA PHE A 68 -4.08 -10.41 -12.73
C PHE A 68 -5.49 -9.85 -12.89
N ALA A 69 -5.72 -8.92 -13.81
CA ALA A 69 -7.06 -8.41 -14.13
C ALA A 69 -7.95 -9.53 -14.65
N GLY A 70 -7.46 -10.39 -15.57
CA GLY A 70 -8.14 -11.59 -16.04
C GLY A 70 -8.47 -12.59 -14.93
N LEU A 71 -7.66 -12.66 -13.88
CA LEU A 71 -7.89 -13.47 -12.69
C LEU A 71 -8.90 -12.87 -11.69
N GLY A 72 -9.48 -11.70 -11.99
CA GLY A 72 -10.50 -11.04 -11.18
C GLY A 72 -9.97 -10.07 -10.14
N ILE A 73 -8.72 -9.60 -10.25
CA ILE A 73 -8.23 -8.48 -9.46
C ILE A 73 -8.97 -7.20 -9.87
N GLN A 74 -9.59 -6.55 -8.90
CA GLN A 74 -10.41 -5.34 -9.09
C GLN A 74 -9.70 -4.07 -8.64
N LYS A 75 -8.74 -4.20 -7.74
CA LYS A 75 -8.03 -3.07 -7.15
C LYS A 75 -6.53 -3.25 -7.33
N MET A 76 -5.89 -2.27 -7.97
CA MET A 76 -4.45 -2.24 -8.12
C MET A 76 -3.88 -1.01 -7.41
N ARG A 77 -2.94 -1.25 -6.49
CA ARG A 77 -2.25 -0.18 -5.80
C ARG A 77 -0.81 -0.12 -6.23
N ILE A 78 -0.44 1.01 -6.81
CA ILE A 78 0.93 1.29 -7.22
C ILE A 78 1.71 1.78 -6.00
N THR A 79 2.83 1.12 -5.75
CA THR A 79 3.76 1.40 -4.67
C THR A 79 5.20 1.24 -5.17
N GLY A 80 6.12 1.11 -4.25
CA GLY A 80 7.53 0.85 -4.55
C GLY A 80 8.34 1.08 -3.29
N GLY A 81 9.56 1.55 -3.48
CA GLY A 81 10.15 2.51 -2.58
C GLY A 81 9.33 3.80 -2.69
N GLU A 82 9.60 4.61 -3.72
CA GLU A 82 8.72 5.73 -4.08
C GLU A 82 8.33 5.61 -5.57
N PRO A 83 7.06 5.39 -5.92
CA PRO A 83 6.66 5.17 -7.31
C PRO A 83 6.91 6.38 -8.22
N LEU A 84 6.84 7.60 -7.69
CA LEU A 84 7.03 8.84 -8.48
C LEU A 84 8.49 9.11 -8.87
N VAL A 85 9.47 8.35 -8.35
CA VAL A 85 10.87 8.45 -8.82
C VAL A 85 11.14 7.58 -10.06
N ARG A 86 10.22 6.70 -10.43
CA ARG A 86 10.35 5.89 -11.64
C ARG A 86 9.64 6.57 -12.80
N ASP A 87 10.41 6.98 -13.81
CA ASP A 87 9.85 7.58 -15.03
C ASP A 87 8.91 6.61 -15.75
N GLY A 88 7.83 7.15 -16.32
CA GLY A 88 6.83 6.38 -17.06
C GLY A 88 5.71 5.78 -16.22
N VAL A 89 5.63 6.09 -14.93
CA VAL A 89 4.55 5.58 -14.06
C VAL A 89 3.16 6.02 -14.55
N GLU A 90 2.99 7.20 -15.12
CA GLU A 90 1.74 7.67 -15.72
C GLU A 90 1.33 6.81 -16.92
N SER A 91 2.27 6.46 -17.78
CA SER A 91 1.97 5.56 -18.92
C SER A 91 1.51 4.19 -18.43
N PHE A 92 2.10 3.68 -17.35
CA PHE A 92 1.64 2.44 -16.74
C PHE A 92 0.22 2.57 -16.14
N LEU A 93 -0.11 3.69 -15.48
CA LEU A 93 -1.48 3.94 -15.00
C LEU A 93 -2.49 3.95 -16.15
N GLN A 94 -2.16 4.57 -17.30
CA GLN A 94 -3.01 4.53 -18.50
C GLN A 94 -3.28 3.10 -18.96
N LYS A 95 -2.25 2.23 -18.95
CA LYS A 95 -2.42 0.81 -19.27
C LYS A 95 -3.34 0.09 -18.30
N LEU A 96 -3.27 0.39 -17.00
CA LEU A 96 -4.21 -0.16 -16.03
C LEU A 96 -5.65 0.32 -16.25
N GLN A 97 -5.84 1.56 -16.68
CA GLN A 97 -7.14 2.10 -17.04
C GLN A 97 -7.72 1.40 -18.29
N GLU A 98 -6.90 1.13 -19.30
CA GLU A 98 -7.27 0.36 -20.49
C GLU A 98 -7.71 -1.07 -20.14
N LEU A 99 -7.19 -1.66 -19.05
CA LEU A 99 -7.59 -2.95 -18.52
C LEU A 99 -8.91 -2.90 -17.70
N HIS A 100 -9.54 -1.73 -17.60
CA HIS A 100 -10.77 -1.51 -16.82
C HIS A 100 -10.66 -1.93 -15.36
N VAL A 101 -9.48 -1.73 -14.74
CA VAL A 101 -9.30 -1.95 -13.31
C VAL A 101 -10.20 -0.99 -12.54
N ALA A 102 -11.09 -1.54 -11.72
CA ALA A 102 -12.13 -0.75 -11.06
C ALA A 102 -11.59 0.30 -10.07
N ASP A 103 -10.42 0.06 -9.47
CA ASP A 103 -9.83 0.94 -8.48
C ASP A 103 -8.29 0.99 -8.60
N ILE A 104 -7.80 2.04 -9.18
CA ILE A 104 -6.38 2.33 -9.32
C ILE A 104 -5.98 3.35 -8.25
N SER A 105 -5.07 2.96 -7.37
CA SER A 105 -4.60 3.83 -6.30
C SER A 105 -3.08 3.84 -6.21
N MET A 106 -2.52 4.91 -5.63
CA MET A 106 -1.09 5.04 -5.41
C MET A 106 -0.79 5.32 -3.94
N THR A 107 0.34 4.77 -3.46
CA THR A 107 0.94 5.18 -2.19
C THR A 107 2.25 5.88 -2.49
N THR A 108 2.44 7.08 -1.95
CA THR A 108 3.61 7.95 -2.19
C THR A 108 4.03 8.65 -0.91
N ASN A 109 5.29 9.03 -0.82
CA ASN A 109 5.79 9.92 0.24
C ASN A 109 5.42 11.41 0.01
N GLY A 110 4.80 11.74 -1.11
CA GLY A 110 4.25 13.07 -1.40
C GLY A 110 5.26 14.12 -1.88
N HIS A 111 6.56 13.86 -1.81
CA HIS A 111 7.60 14.86 -2.16
C HIS A 111 7.47 15.40 -3.60
N LEU A 112 7.23 14.51 -4.56
CA LEU A 112 7.10 14.86 -5.98
C LEU A 112 5.63 15.08 -6.41
N LEU A 113 4.68 14.93 -5.51
CA LEU A 113 3.26 14.80 -5.84
C LEU A 113 2.65 16.08 -6.42
N ALA A 114 2.95 17.26 -5.85
CA ALA A 114 2.28 18.51 -6.22
C ALA A 114 2.34 18.80 -7.72
N GLY A 115 3.50 18.61 -8.35
CA GLY A 115 3.70 18.83 -9.79
C GLY A 115 3.17 17.71 -10.68
N ARG A 116 2.79 16.56 -10.11
CA ARG A 116 2.40 15.34 -10.85
C ARG A 116 0.88 15.09 -10.85
N ILE A 117 0.12 15.75 -9.98
CA ILE A 117 -1.33 15.49 -9.85
C ILE A 117 -2.10 15.62 -11.17
N PRO A 118 -1.90 16.66 -12.01
CA PRO A 118 -2.63 16.74 -13.26
C PRO A 118 -2.35 15.55 -14.20
N SER A 119 -1.09 15.13 -14.34
CA SER A 119 -0.71 13.98 -15.17
C SER A 119 -1.20 12.65 -14.61
N LEU A 120 -1.17 12.47 -13.28
CA LEU A 120 -1.68 11.28 -12.62
C LEU A 120 -3.21 11.13 -12.78
N LEU A 121 -3.96 12.23 -12.68
CA LEU A 121 -5.40 12.25 -12.93
C LEU A 121 -5.71 11.93 -14.39
N ALA A 122 -5.01 12.56 -15.32
CA ALA A 122 -5.17 12.28 -16.76
C ALA A 122 -4.81 10.83 -17.12
N ALA A 123 -3.91 10.22 -16.35
CA ALA A 123 -3.53 8.81 -16.47
C ALA A 123 -4.51 7.84 -15.81
N GLY A 124 -5.59 8.31 -15.18
CA GLY A 124 -6.62 7.45 -14.58
C GLY A 124 -6.37 7.05 -13.12
N LEU A 125 -5.58 7.82 -12.37
CA LEU A 125 -5.46 7.58 -10.93
C LEU A 125 -6.76 7.96 -10.21
N HIS A 126 -7.35 7.03 -9.45
CA HIS A 126 -8.61 7.24 -8.74
C HIS A 126 -8.40 7.72 -7.30
N ARG A 127 -7.35 7.28 -6.63
CA ARG A 127 -7.13 7.57 -5.20
C ARG A 127 -5.64 7.68 -4.85
N ILE A 128 -5.35 8.53 -3.87
CA ILE A 128 -3.98 8.73 -3.37
C ILE A 128 -3.89 8.42 -1.88
N ASN A 129 -2.78 7.79 -1.48
CA ASN A 129 -2.38 7.64 -0.08
C ASN A 129 -1.01 8.30 0.06
N ILE A 130 -0.89 9.25 0.97
CA ILE A 130 0.33 10.01 1.21
C ILE A 130 0.86 9.62 2.58
N SER A 131 2.14 9.27 2.66
CA SER A 131 2.79 8.96 3.92
C SER A 131 3.29 10.23 4.58
N LEU A 132 2.86 10.47 5.83
CA LEU A 132 3.30 11.60 6.65
C LEU A 132 3.33 11.15 8.11
N ASP A 133 4.52 10.99 8.67
CA ASP A 133 4.70 10.41 10.00
C ASP A 133 4.87 11.46 11.11
N SER A 134 4.95 12.74 10.76
CA SER A 134 5.01 13.85 11.72
C SER A 134 4.49 15.15 11.09
N LEU A 135 3.83 15.97 11.90
CA LEU A 135 3.43 17.35 11.59
C LEU A 135 4.48 18.37 12.04
N ASP A 136 5.48 17.92 12.81
CA ASP A 136 6.64 18.73 13.22
C ASP A 136 7.77 18.55 12.18
N PRO A 137 8.24 19.62 11.50
CA PRO A 137 9.29 19.51 10.48
C PRO A 137 10.59 18.90 11.00
N ILE A 138 10.93 19.12 12.29
CA ILE A 138 12.15 18.58 12.89
C ILE A 138 12.03 17.08 13.13
N LYS A 139 10.89 16.63 13.66
CA LYS A 139 10.59 15.20 13.80
C LYS A 139 10.47 14.52 12.45
N PHE A 140 9.82 15.16 11.48
CA PHE A 140 9.74 14.67 10.12
C PHE A 140 11.13 14.42 9.53
N GLU A 141 12.07 15.38 9.66
CA GLU A 141 13.45 15.21 9.20
C GLU A 141 14.14 14.03 9.90
N LYS A 142 13.96 13.89 11.23
CA LYS A 142 14.51 12.75 11.99
C LYS A 142 13.97 11.41 11.53
N ILE A 143 12.67 11.31 11.27
CA ILE A 143 12.01 10.06 10.83
C ILE A 143 12.37 9.72 9.39
N THR A 144 12.30 10.69 8.48
CA THR A 144 12.45 10.47 7.03
C THR A 144 13.88 10.61 6.54
N ARG A 145 14.76 11.23 7.35
CA ARG A 145 16.13 11.62 7.01
C ARG A 145 16.20 12.53 5.78
N THR A 146 15.16 13.39 5.60
CA THR A 146 15.10 14.38 4.51
C THR A 146 14.42 15.68 4.97
N ARG A 147 14.80 16.80 4.32
CA ARG A 147 14.20 18.13 4.55
C ARG A 147 13.06 18.42 3.57
N SER A 148 12.18 17.46 3.36
CA SER A 148 11.15 17.53 2.34
C SER A 148 9.76 17.89 2.88
N TYR A 149 9.65 18.28 4.14
CA TYR A 149 8.36 18.53 4.81
C TYR A 149 7.44 19.47 4.01
N ASP A 150 7.92 20.65 3.62
CA ASP A 150 7.11 21.62 2.87
C ASP A 150 6.65 21.10 1.51
N SER A 151 7.46 20.26 0.87
CA SER A 151 7.09 19.64 -0.41
C SER A 151 5.97 18.62 -0.24
N VAL A 152 6.03 17.83 0.85
CA VAL A 152 4.97 16.87 1.19
C VAL A 152 3.67 17.60 1.54
N MET A 153 3.73 18.66 2.35
CA MET A 153 2.57 19.47 2.71
C MET A 153 1.90 20.09 1.47
N ARG A 154 2.69 20.66 0.55
CA ARG A 154 2.17 21.14 -0.75
C ARG A 154 1.52 20.00 -1.54
N GLY A 155 2.12 18.80 -1.54
CA GLY A 155 1.55 17.62 -2.18
C GLY A 155 0.16 17.27 -1.62
N ILE A 156 0.01 17.32 -0.30
CA ILE A 156 -1.28 17.10 0.39
C ILE A 156 -2.29 18.18 0.00
N ASP A 157 -1.90 19.45 0.03
CA ASP A 157 -2.79 20.57 -0.30
C ASP A 157 -3.32 20.46 -1.74
N VAL A 158 -2.44 20.19 -2.70
CA VAL A 158 -2.83 20.05 -4.12
C VAL A 158 -3.69 18.79 -4.31
N ALA A 159 -3.38 17.68 -3.64
CA ALA A 159 -4.19 16.46 -3.71
C ALA A 159 -5.60 16.70 -3.15
N GLN A 160 -5.72 17.38 -2.02
CA GLN A 160 -7.00 17.68 -1.39
C GLN A 160 -7.83 18.68 -2.19
N ALA A 161 -7.20 19.58 -2.94
CA ALA A 161 -7.87 20.51 -3.84
C ALA A 161 -8.22 19.90 -5.22
N SER A 162 -7.91 18.64 -5.46
CA SER A 162 -8.11 17.95 -6.74
C SER A 162 -9.24 16.91 -6.69
N ALA A 163 -9.49 16.24 -7.80
CA ALA A 163 -10.42 15.11 -7.87
C ALA A 163 -9.95 13.86 -7.07
N LEU A 164 -8.75 13.88 -6.47
CA LEU A 164 -8.28 12.82 -5.56
C LEU A 164 -8.79 12.99 -4.12
N ALA A 165 -9.52 14.07 -3.81
CA ALA A 165 -10.11 14.29 -2.50
C ALA A 165 -11.22 13.26 -2.19
N PRO A 166 -11.35 12.82 -0.92
CA PRO A 166 -10.49 13.15 0.20
C PRO A 166 -9.15 12.37 0.15
N ALA A 167 -8.06 13.11 0.25
CA ALA A 167 -6.73 12.50 0.30
C ALA A 167 -6.55 11.67 1.58
N LYS A 168 -5.84 10.54 1.47
CA LYS A 168 -5.57 9.66 2.60
C LYS A 168 -4.17 9.86 3.09
N ILE A 169 -4.03 10.18 4.37
CA ILE A 169 -2.75 10.35 5.04
C ILE A 169 -2.49 9.12 5.89
N ASN A 170 -1.34 8.48 5.71
CA ASN A 170 -0.91 7.35 6.51
C ASN A 170 0.23 7.78 7.43
N ALA A 171 0.12 7.52 8.73
CA ALA A 171 1.21 7.65 9.68
C ALA A 171 1.47 6.31 10.37
N VAL A 172 2.71 5.86 10.35
CA VAL A 172 3.18 4.76 11.19
C VAL A 172 3.52 5.34 12.56
N LEU A 173 2.79 4.90 13.58
CA LEU A 173 3.05 5.35 14.95
C LEU A 173 4.12 4.49 15.61
N VAL A 174 5.15 5.16 16.12
CA VAL A 174 6.26 4.53 16.85
C VAL A 174 6.41 5.23 18.19
N ARG A 175 6.30 4.45 19.28
CA ARG A 175 6.44 4.97 20.64
C ARG A 175 7.83 5.55 20.88
N GLY A 176 7.87 6.71 21.54
CA GLY A 176 9.09 7.48 21.73
C GLY A 176 9.50 8.35 20.54
N PHE A 177 8.70 8.35 19.44
CA PHE A 177 8.98 9.16 18.25
C PHE A 177 7.87 10.16 17.92
N ASN A 178 6.65 9.65 17.64
CA ASN A 178 5.55 10.48 17.12
C ASN A 178 4.18 10.16 17.73
N GLU A 179 4.12 9.33 18.76
CA GLU A 179 2.87 9.02 19.45
C GLU A 179 2.25 10.23 20.14
N ASP A 180 3.03 11.24 20.46
CA ASP A 180 2.56 12.51 21.04
C ASP A 180 1.81 13.40 20.02
N GLU A 181 1.84 13.06 18.73
CA GLU A 181 1.16 13.81 17.67
C GLU A 181 -0.22 13.25 17.28
N VAL A 182 -0.73 12.23 17.98
CA VAL A 182 -2.00 11.57 17.63
C VAL A 182 -3.16 12.56 17.55
N GLU A 183 -3.32 13.43 18.55
CA GLU A 183 -4.38 14.44 18.59
C GLU A 183 -4.17 15.53 17.54
N ALA A 184 -2.92 15.94 17.30
CA ALA A 184 -2.59 16.92 16.27
C ALA A 184 -2.92 16.37 14.86
N PHE A 185 -2.63 15.13 14.58
CA PHE A 185 -3.03 14.47 13.32
C PHE A 185 -4.56 14.34 13.20
N ALA A 186 -5.26 14.06 14.29
CA ALA A 186 -6.73 14.02 14.29
C ALA A 186 -7.34 15.40 14.00
N ALA A 187 -6.81 16.46 14.61
CA ALA A 187 -7.17 17.85 14.31
C ALA A 187 -6.88 18.19 12.84
N PHE A 188 -5.70 17.85 12.35
CA PHE A 188 -5.29 18.08 10.95
C PHE A 188 -6.27 17.43 9.95
N ALA A 189 -6.71 16.21 10.22
CA ALA A 189 -7.68 15.52 9.38
C ALA A 189 -9.07 16.16 9.46
N ARG A 190 -9.50 16.50 10.68
CA ARG A 190 -10.77 17.13 10.98
C ARG A 190 -10.92 18.49 10.28
N ASP A 191 -9.90 19.35 10.41
CA ASP A 191 -9.95 20.72 9.91
C ASP A 191 -9.86 20.79 8.37
N ARG A 192 -9.21 19.79 7.75
CA ARG A 192 -8.97 19.76 6.30
C ARG A 192 -9.84 18.76 5.54
N GLY A 193 -10.68 17.98 6.21
CA GLY A 193 -11.52 16.97 5.56
C GLY A 193 -10.71 15.79 4.98
N LEU A 194 -9.57 15.46 5.60
CA LEU A 194 -8.69 14.38 5.16
C LEU A 194 -9.10 13.04 5.78
N ILE A 195 -8.62 11.93 5.21
CA ILE A 195 -8.73 10.61 5.83
C ILE A 195 -7.40 10.28 6.50
N MET A 196 -7.33 10.44 7.82
CA MET A 196 -6.14 10.09 8.59
C MET A 196 -6.13 8.61 8.94
N ARG A 197 -5.02 7.91 8.69
CA ARG A 197 -4.84 6.50 9.01
C ARG A 197 -3.61 6.30 9.88
N PHE A 198 -3.85 5.85 11.09
CA PHE A 198 -2.81 5.44 12.01
C PHE A 198 -2.51 3.96 11.84
N ILE A 199 -1.25 3.63 11.67
CA ILE A 199 -0.75 2.27 11.39
C ILE A 199 0.17 1.87 12.53
N GLU A 200 -0.09 0.72 13.15
CA GLU A 200 0.83 0.14 14.12
C GLU A 200 2.17 -0.21 13.47
N PHE A 201 3.26 0.07 14.17
CA PHE A 201 4.60 -0.29 13.74
C PHE A 201 4.75 -1.81 13.59
N MET A 202 5.28 -2.25 12.48
CA MET A 202 5.43 -3.66 12.11
C MET A 202 6.90 -4.07 11.98
N PRO A 203 7.26 -5.35 12.25
CA PRO A 203 8.62 -5.87 12.17
C PRO A 203 9.12 -6.04 10.72
N LEU A 204 9.26 -4.93 10.00
CA LEU A 204 9.70 -4.86 8.59
C LEU A 204 10.79 -3.80 8.38
N ASP A 205 11.31 -3.25 9.47
CA ASP A 205 12.40 -2.30 9.49
C ASP A 205 13.74 -2.96 9.11
N ALA A 206 14.58 -2.23 8.39
CA ALA A 206 15.86 -2.73 7.90
C ALA A 206 16.86 -3.00 9.04
N ASP A 207 16.85 -2.14 10.05
CA ASP A 207 17.81 -2.19 11.15
C ASP A 207 17.40 -3.15 12.28
N ARG A 208 16.24 -3.85 12.14
CA ARG A 208 15.73 -4.83 13.10
C ARG A 208 15.53 -4.31 14.53
N HIS A 209 15.16 -3.03 14.64
CA HIS A 209 14.90 -2.36 15.92
C HIS A 209 13.49 -2.58 16.44
N TRP A 210 12.60 -3.16 15.64
CA TRP A 210 11.23 -3.39 16.05
C TRP A 210 11.15 -4.21 17.35
N SER A 211 10.39 -3.71 18.30
CA SER A 211 9.97 -4.44 19.50
C SER A 211 8.51 -4.12 19.80
N ARG A 212 7.88 -4.95 20.64
CA ARG A 212 6.48 -4.75 21.04
C ARG A 212 6.25 -3.45 21.80
N ASP A 213 7.26 -3.01 22.53
CA ASP A 213 7.19 -1.78 23.36
C ASP A 213 7.14 -0.51 22.50
N LEU A 214 7.58 -0.59 21.24
CA LEU A 214 7.50 0.51 20.29
C LEU A 214 6.12 0.64 19.61
N ILE A 215 5.21 -0.29 19.86
CA ILE A 215 3.87 -0.23 19.29
C ILE A 215 3.01 0.76 20.07
N VAL A 216 2.31 1.60 19.34
CA VAL A 216 1.18 2.39 19.87
C VAL A 216 -0.11 1.67 19.47
N PRO A 217 -0.78 0.99 20.41
CA PRO A 217 -1.97 0.18 20.09
C PRO A 217 -3.11 1.03 19.54
N ALA A 218 -3.82 0.52 18.55
CA ALA A 218 -4.94 1.22 17.92
C ALA A 218 -6.04 1.63 18.93
N ASP A 219 -6.25 0.84 19.99
CA ASP A 219 -7.23 1.18 21.05
C ASP A 219 -6.75 2.35 21.93
N GLU A 220 -5.44 2.53 22.09
CA GLU A 220 -4.88 3.72 22.74
C GLU A 220 -5.15 4.96 21.88
N VAL A 221 -4.85 4.87 20.59
CA VAL A 221 -5.11 5.96 19.62
C VAL A 221 -6.60 6.33 19.60
N TYR A 222 -7.48 5.32 19.53
CA TYR A 222 -8.93 5.54 19.59
C TYR A 222 -9.34 6.30 20.86
N ARG A 223 -8.92 5.84 22.03
CA ARG A 223 -9.31 6.46 23.31
C ARG A 223 -8.84 7.91 23.42
N ARG A 224 -7.63 8.20 22.97
CA ARG A 224 -7.07 9.56 23.00
C ARG A 224 -7.86 10.51 22.10
N ILE A 225 -8.12 10.13 20.86
CA ILE A 225 -8.90 10.96 19.93
C ILE A 225 -10.34 11.09 20.42
N HIS A 226 -10.98 9.98 20.86
CA HIS A 226 -12.37 9.96 21.30
C HIS A 226 -12.58 10.81 22.54
N ALA A 227 -11.60 10.93 23.42
CA ALA A 227 -11.68 11.78 24.61
C ALA A 227 -11.75 13.29 24.26
N GLN A 228 -11.10 13.69 23.15
CA GLN A 228 -11.11 15.08 22.70
C GLN A 228 -12.23 15.37 21.70
N TRP A 229 -12.44 14.44 20.76
CA TRP A 229 -13.50 14.49 19.75
C TRP A 229 -14.21 13.12 19.70
N PRO A 230 -15.43 13.01 20.20
CA PRO A 230 -16.19 11.78 20.15
C PRO A 230 -16.26 11.21 18.73
N LEU A 231 -15.93 9.92 18.61
CA LEU A 231 -15.87 9.19 17.33
C LEU A 231 -17.04 8.20 17.23
N VAL A 232 -17.65 8.11 16.06
CA VAL A 232 -18.66 7.11 15.70
C VAL A 232 -18.10 6.19 14.65
N GLN A 233 -18.13 4.90 14.90
CA GLN A 233 -17.67 3.90 13.93
C GLN A 233 -18.58 3.90 12.71
N ILE A 234 -17.98 3.86 11.52
CA ILE A 234 -18.70 3.75 10.25
C ILE A 234 -18.50 2.34 9.65
N PRO A 235 -19.51 1.83 8.91
CA PRO A 235 -19.39 0.53 8.24
C PRO A 235 -18.20 0.50 7.29
N HIS A 236 -17.54 -0.66 7.23
CA HIS A 236 -16.45 -0.92 6.31
C HIS A 236 -16.52 -2.39 5.84
N ALA A 237 -15.99 -2.68 4.66
CA ALA A 237 -15.94 -4.04 4.17
C ALA A 237 -14.96 -4.87 5.02
N ALA A 238 -15.27 -6.15 5.26
CA ALA A 238 -14.45 -7.04 6.06
C ALA A 238 -13.01 -7.19 5.51
N SER A 239 -12.81 -7.00 4.19
CA SER A 239 -11.49 -7.03 3.54
C SER A 239 -10.67 -5.74 3.70
N GLU A 240 -11.29 -4.64 4.18
CA GLU A 240 -10.57 -3.39 4.42
C GLU A 240 -9.63 -3.52 5.61
N THR A 241 -8.52 -2.77 5.58
CA THR A 241 -7.50 -2.85 6.64
C THR A 241 -7.77 -1.96 7.82
N ALA A 242 -8.49 -0.85 7.60
CA ALA A 242 -8.73 0.16 8.61
C ALA A 242 -10.13 0.01 9.20
N ARG A 243 -10.22 0.00 10.52
CA ARG A 243 -11.48 0.35 11.23
C ARG A 243 -11.67 1.85 11.07
N LYS A 244 -12.86 2.27 10.65
CA LYS A 244 -13.14 3.65 10.26
C LYS A 244 -14.08 4.33 11.23
N TYR A 245 -13.80 5.59 11.46
CA TYR A 245 -14.57 6.44 12.38
C TYR A 245 -14.74 7.82 11.76
N ARG A 246 -15.90 8.43 12.01
CA ARG A 246 -16.17 9.84 11.77
C ARG A 246 -16.31 10.59 13.08
N PHE A 247 -16.13 11.88 13.04
CA PHE A 247 -16.39 12.76 14.19
C PHE A 247 -17.91 12.84 14.46
N ALA A 248 -18.31 12.67 15.72
CA ALA A 248 -19.72 12.63 16.11
C ALA A 248 -20.45 13.96 15.90
N ASP A 249 -19.74 15.05 15.93
CA ASP A 249 -20.26 16.42 15.71
C ASP A 249 -20.41 16.78 14.23
N GLY A 250 -20.15 15.84 13.32
CA GLY A 250 -20.29 16.04 11.88
C GLY A 250 -19.15 16.81 11.21
N ALA A 251 -18.07 17.10 11.92
CA ALA A 251 -16.89 17.71 11.30
C ALA A 251 -16.38 16.84 10.15
N PRO A 252 -15.84 17.44 9.06
CA PRO A 252 -15.27 16.71 7.95
C PRO A 252 -14.05 15.90 8.40
N GLY A 253 -13.69 14.91 7.59
CA GLY A 253 -12.55 14.05 7.87
C GLY A 253 -12.94 12.69 8.46
N GLU A 254 -12.00 11.76 8.38
CA GLU A 254 -12.20 10.39 8.81
C GLU A 254 -10.93 9.91 9.55
N ILE A 255 -11.13 9.12 10.60
CA ILE A 255 -10.05 8.42 11.31
C ILE A 255 -10.10 6.95 10.95
N GLY A 256 -8.98 6.40 10.50
CA GLY A 256 -8.78 4.99 10.21
C GLY A 256 -7.71 4.38 11.11
N LEU A 257 -8.02 3.26 11.75
CA LEU A 257 -7.06 2.54 12.61
C LEU A 257 -6.68 1.22 11.95
N ILE A 258 -5.39 1.03 11.68
CA ILE A 258 -4.82 -0.16 11.05
C ILE A 258 -3.96 -0.87 12.10
N ALA A 259 -4.51 -1.93 12.69
CA ALA A 259 -3.94 -2.65 13.81
C ALA A 259 -3.49 -4.07 13.41
N PRO A 260 -2.43 -4.22 12.60
CA PRO A 260 -2.00 -5.54 12.16
C PRO A 260 -1.40 -6.38 13.29
N VAL A 261 -0.91 -5.76 14.36
CA VAL A 261 -0.24 -6.46 15.46
C VAL A 261 -1.21 -6.74 16.60
N THR A 262 -1.89 -5.71 17.10
CA THR A 262 -2.76 -5.89 18.28
C THR A 262 -4.13 -6.49 17.93
N GLN A 263 -4.64 -6.23 16.71
CA GLN A 263 -5.95 -6.72 16.25
C GLN A 263 -5.87 -7.18 14.78
N PRO A 264 -5.24 -8.33 14.51
CA PRO A 264 -5.05 -8.85 13.17
C PRO A 264 -6.37 -9.05 12.41
N PHE A 265 -6.40 -8.61 11.15
CA PHE A 265 -7.55 -8.69 10.23
C PHE A 265 -7.32 -9.68 9.09
N CYS A 266 -6.55 -10.75 9.34
CA CYS A 266 -6.14 -11.72 8.32
C CYS A 266 -7.27 -12.59 7.79
N GLY A 267 -8.32 -12.85 8.58
CA GLY A 267 -9.43 -13.73 8.22
C GLY A 267 -10.17 -13.34 6.92
N HIS A 268 -10.16 -12.07 6.54
CA HIS A 268 -10.81 -11.54 5.34
C HIS A 268 -9.83 -10.89 4.37
N CYS A 269 -8.55 -11.26 4.43
CA CYS A 269 -7.50 -10.62 3.63
C CYS A 269 -7.62 -10.95 2.15
N ALA A 270 -7.97 -9.96 1.33
CA ALA A 270 -8.11 -10.05 -0.12
C ALA A 270 -6.84 -9.68 -0.91
N ARG A 271 -5.69 -9.55 -0.25
CA ARG A 271 -4.48 -8.91 -0.82
C ARG A 271 -3.38 -9.89 -1.18
N ILE A 272 -2.73 -9.61 -2.30
CA ILE A 272 -1.43 -10.16 -2.71
C ILE A 272 -0.52 -9.02 -3.17
N ARG A 273 0.78 -9.32 -3.35
CA ARG A 273 1.78 -8.31 -3.71
C ARG A 273 2.69 -8.81 -4.82
N LEU A 274 3.01 -7.91 -5.74
CA LEU A 274 4.05 -8.08 -6.74
C LEU A 274 5.20 -7.14 -6.40
N THR A 275 6.39 -7.67 -6.16
CA THR A 275 7.58 -6.87 -5.88
C THR A 275 8.18 -6.31 -7.16
N ALA A 276 9.00 -5.27 -7.06
CA ALA A 276 9.65 -4.65 -8.21
C ALA A 276 10.52 -5.63 -9.00
N ASP A 277 11.12 -6.62 -8.33
CA ASP A 277 11.93 -7.68 -8.94
C ASP A 277 11.10 -8.91 -9.38
N GLY A 278 9.77 -8.77 -9.48
CA GLY A 278 8.88 -9.77 -10.05
C GLY A 278 8.59 -10.98 -9.18
N LYS A 279 8.63 -10.82 -7.85
CA LYS A 279 8.23 -11.88 -6.92
C LYS A 279 6.77 -11.68 -6.50
N LEU A 280 5.97 -12.75 -6.58
CA LEU A 280 4.65 -12.77 -5.98
C LEU A 280 4.76 -13.14 -4.50
N ARG A 281 4.11 -12.33 -3.65
CA ARG A 281 3.99 -12.57 -2.20
C ARG A 281 2.53 -12.65 -1.82
N THR A 282 2.15 -13.72 -1.18
CA THR A 282 0.77 -13.98 -0.74
C THR A 282 0.42 -13.24 0.54
N CYS A 283 1.41 -12.90 1.37
CA CYS A 283 1.28 -12.12 2.60
C CYS A 283 2.40 -11.08 2.71
N LEU A 284 2.16 -9.99 3.44
CA LEU A 284 3.19 -9.00 3.78
C LEU A 284 4.36 -9.67 4.54
N PHE A 285 4.04 -10.61 5.41
CA PHE A 285 4.97 -11.36 6.26
C PHE A 285 5.34 -12.74 5.70
N SER A 286 5.06 -13.00 4.42
CA SER A 286 5.49 -14.23 3.78
C SER A 286 7.00 -14.38 3.89
N LYS A 287 7.48 -15.58 4.21
CA LYS A 287 8.91 -15.90 4.22
C LYS A 287 9.41 -16.22 2.82
N ASP A 288 8.51 -16.69 1.97
CA ASP A 288 8.80 -17.14 0.62
C ASP A 288 8.48 -16.07 -0.42
N ASP A 289 9.34 -15.96 -1.40
CA ASP A 289 9.19 -15.14 -2.59
C ASP A 289 9.05 -16.06 -3.81
N HIS A 290 7.96 -15.86 -4.56
CA HIS A 290 7.65 -16.72 -5.70
C HIS A 290 7.94 -16.02 -7.01
N ASP A 291 8.90 -16.56 -7.77
CA ASP A 291 9.43 -15.94 -8.99
C ASP A 291 8.42 -16.00 -10.15
N LEU A 292 7.93 -14.82 -10.58
CA LEU A 292 7.20 -14.64 -11.83
C LEU A 292 8.09 -14.03 -12.93
N ARG A 293 9.13 -13.26 -12.57
CA ARG A 293 10.05 -12.66 -13.53
C ARG A 293 10.76 -13.74 -14.35
N GLY A 294 11.23 -14.81 -13.70
CA GLY A 294 11.85 -15.93 -14.40
C GLY A 294 10.94 -16.56 -15.44
N MET A 295 9.65 -16.72 -15.11
CA MET A 295 8.64 -17.23 -16.05
C MET A 295 8.44 -16.29 -17.24
N LEU A 296 8.32 -14.97 -17.00
CA LEU A 296 8.19 -13.97 -18.06
C LEU A 296 9.35 -14.04 -19.06
N ARG A 297 10.57 -14.19 -18.53
CA ARG A 297 11.82 -14.17 -19.32
C ARG A 297 12.18 -15.51 -19.94
N SER A 298 11.57 -16.60 -19.48
CA SER A 298 11.69 -17.94 -20.10
C SER A 298 10.60 -18.19 -21.16
N ALA A 299 9.91 -17.14 -21.60
CA ALA A 299 8.84 -17.19 -22.59
C ALA A 299 7.63 -18.09 -22.19
N ALA A 300 7.35 -18.22 -20.89
CA ALA A 300 6.13 -18.88 -20.42
C ALA A 300 4.88 -18.18 -20.98
N SER A 301 3.88 -18.97 -21.35
CA SER A 301 2.58 -18.46 -21.78
C SER A 301 1.81 -17.79 -20.66
N ASP A 302 0.84 -16.94 -20.99
CA ASP A 302 -0.02 -16.31 -19.99
C ASP A 302 -0.79 -17.36 -19.16
N SER A 303 -1.21 -18.48 -19.78
CA SER A 303 -1.89 -19.59 -19.08
C SER A 303 -0.98 -20.25 -18.05
N GLU A 304 0.29 -20.52 -18.37
CA GLU A 304 1.23 -21.10 -17.40
C GLU A 304 1.47 -20.15 -16.21
N ILE A 305 1.53 -18.84 -16.46
CA ILE A 305 1.65 -17.83 -15.39
C ILE A 305 0.40 -17.79 -14.55
N GLU A 306 -0.81 -17.83 -15.16
CA GLU A 306 -2.09 -17.89 -14.44
C GLU A 306 -2.17 -19.12 -13.54
N ASP A 307 -1.86 -20.29 -14.06
CA ASP A 307 -1.86 -21.54 -13.29
C ASP A 307 -0.90 -21.45 -12.10
N ARG A 308 0.27 -20.86 -12.33
CA ARG A 308 1.24 -20.63 -11.26
C ARG A 308 0.69 -19.69 -10.20
N ILE A 309 0.07 -18.57 -10.58
CA ILE A 309 -0.54 -17.61 -9.65
C ILE A 309 -1.64 -18.29 -8.83
N ARG A 310 -2.52 -19.07 -9.46
CA ARG A 310 -3.59 -19.83 -8.77
C ARG A 310 -3.01 -20.79 -7.73
N ALA A 311 -2.00 -21.59 -8.12
CA ALA A 311 -1.35 -22.52 -7.23
C ALA A 311 -0.65 -21.85 -6.04
N LEU A 312 -0.11 -20.63 -6.24
CA LEU A 312 0.51 -19.84 -5.18
C LEU A 312 -0.53 -19.24 -4.23
N VAL A 313 -1.62 -18.72 -4.78
CA VAL A 313 -2.70 -18.17 -3.96
C VAL A 313 -3.39 -19.25 -3.13
N ASP A 314 -3.54 -20.46 -3.64
CA ASP A 314 -4.06 -21.60 -2.86
C ASP A 314 -3.20 -21.89 -1.63
N ARG A 315 -1.90 -21.62 -1.68
CA ARG A 315 -0.97 -21.76 -0.54
C ARG A 315 -0.91 -20.54 0.38
N LYS A 316 -1.71 -19.50 0.11
CA LYS A 316 -1.72 -18.29 0.93
C LYS A 316 -1.92 -18.64 2.41
N GLU A 317 -1.15 -17.99 3.27
CA GLU A 317 -1.14 -18.15 4.71
C GLU A 317 -2.51 -17.78 5.31
N LYS A 318 -2.96 -18.50 6.36
CA LYS A 318 -4.18 -18.17 7.11
C LYS A 318 -4.08 -16.75 7.68
N GLY A 319 -2.91 -16.40 8.19
CA GLY A 319 -2.58 -15.08 8.72
C GLY A 319 -1.07 -14.94 8.90
N HIS A 320 -0.65 -13.76 9.33
CA HIS A 320 0.71 -13.60 9.84
C HIS A 320 0.77 -14.14 11.29
N HIS A 321 1.96 -14.57 11.69
CA HIS A 321 2.18 -15.20 12.98
C HIS A 321 2.92 -14.30 13.98
N ILE A 322 2.79 -12.95 13.87
CA ILE A 322 3.53 -11.97 14.68
C ILE A 322 3.33 -12.19 16.18
N ASN A 323 2.14 -12.67 16.57
CA ASN A 323 1.78 -12.87 17.96
C ASN A 323 2.10 -14.28 18.48
N GLU A 324 2.64 -15.15 17.64
CA GLU A 324 2.97 -16.53 18.02
C GLU A 324 4.42 -16.64 18.51
N PRO A 325 4.70 -17.54 19.46
CA PRO A 325 6.06 -17.85 19.85
C PRO A 325 6.89 -18.30 18.65
N GLY A 326 8.13 -17.82 18.54
CA GLY A 326 9.02 -18.19 17.44
C GLY A 326 8.77 -17.43 16.13
N PHE A 327 7.97 -16.38 16.13
CA PHE A 327 7.84 -15.51 14.95
C PHE A 327 9.20 -14.97 14.53
N VAL A 328 9.52 -15.14 13.25
CA VAL A 328 10.71 -14.58 12.59
C VAL A 328 10.24 -13.61 11.52
N PRO A 329 10.64 -12.33 11.57
CA PRO A 329 10.35 -11.37 10.51
C PRO A 329 10.86 -11.84 9.16
N PRO A 330 10.20 -11.48 8.03
CA PRO A 330 10.70 -11.79 6.71
C PRO A 330 12.09 -11.17 6.48
N SER A 331 12.87 -11.78 5.60
CA SER A 331 14.21 -11.26 5.25
C SER A 331 14.15 -9.94 4.51
N ARG A 332 13.08 -9.71 3.72
CA ARG A 332 12.87 -8.46 2.98
C ARG A 332 12.29 -7.38 3.87
N THR A 333 12.82 -6.19 3.73
CA THR A 333 12.29 -4.97 4.37
C THR A 333 11.15 -4.36 3.55
N MET A 334 10.45 -3.38 4.12
CA MET A 334 9.27 -2.78 3.50
C MET A 334 9.55 -2.21 2.10
N VAL A 335 10.71 -1.60 1.87
CA VAL A 335 11.07 -1.00 0.58
C VAL A 335 11.15 -2.03 -0.56
N PHE A 336 11.57 -3.26 -0.26
CA PHE A 336 11.66 -4.34 -1.25
C PHE A 336 10.38 -5.17 -1.39
N ILE A 337 9.43 -4.99 -0.47
CA ILE A 337 8.12 -5.66 -0.53
C ILE A 337 7.08 -4.77 -1.23
N GLY A 338 7.23 -3.47 -1.13
CA GLY A 338 6.28 -2.46 -1.58
C GLY A 338 5.22 -2.16 -0.52
N GLY A 339 5.38 -1.04 0.16
CA GLY A 339 4.57 -0.55 1.29
C GLY A 339 3.24 0.09 0.92
#